data_f3e4f17a078828ea94ab0a3d565f1a3a
#
_entry.id   f3e4f17a078828ea94ab0a3d565f1a3a
#
_cell.length_a   1.000
_cell.length_b   1.000
_cell.length_c   1.000
_cell.angle_alpha   90.00
_cell.angle_beta   90.00
_cell.angle_gamma   90.00
#
_symmetry.space_group_name_H-M   'P 1'
#
loop_
_entity.id
_entity.type
_entity.pdbx_description
1 polymer ?
#
loop_
_entity_poly.entity_id
_entity_poly.type
_entity_poly.pdbx_seq_one_letter_code
_entity_poly.pdbx_strand_id
1 'polypeptide(L)'
;IDDLLQANEKLLRFAQRFESQKYCEIAAKFHAILSSIETGALPSSEQLDALNDLMIQLSQGLLRRTDSSQSEEVIVVKKPIYMALNDIDNALQLAQQMEYFGLRAELFNTADELDQAMNKRHPLAIIIDIDFQAKDKGLDIVRHHQGGEKEILSDNKNHANIPVIFYSSVHATLRQKLLCLRLGGISCLESLAPQAIISQLENLVNLVPQQPFRILIVDDSKSQALYTEKALNAAGMITKKVTEPLDVLDTVESFQPEMILMDMYMPECNGVELAKVIRQEDNYINIPIIYLSGEEDKERQLAAMAEGGEDFLIKPIDPRHLLSTVRTRGKRARELSQLIARDSLTGLYNHTHILKALDDQIKVAQRNDNQLCFVMIDIDHFKLVNDNHGHPVGDEVIKNLALFLSQRLRKTDFIGRYG
;
A
#
# COMPACT_ATOMS: atom_id res chain seq x y z
N ILE A 1 6.36 32.17 -16.63
CA ILE A 1 7.35 32.73 -15.68
C ILE A 1 6.62 33.61 -14.66
N ASP A 2 5.72 34.49 -15.07
CA ASP A 2 4.99 35.39 -14.18
C ASP A 2 4.17 34.63 -13.12
N ASP A 3 3.51 33.55 -13.50
CA ASP A 3 2.76 32.69 -12.56
C ASP A 3 3.69 32.03 -11.53
N LEU A 4 4.89 31.61 -11.96
CA LEU A 4 5.89 31.04 -11.07
C LEU A 4 6.49 32.09 -10.13
N LEU A 5 6.70 33.29 -10.58
CA LEU A 5 7.14 34.43 -9.74
C LEU A 5 6.07 34.75 -8.70
N GLN A 6 4.80 34.78 -9.09
CA GLN A 6 3.68 35.02 -8.17
C GLN A 6 3.54 33.90 -7.14
N ALA A 7 3.72 32.63 -7.55
CA ALA A 7 3.72 31.49 -6.65
C ALA A 7 4.90 31.56 -5.66
N ASN A 8 6.07 31.94 -6.12
CA ASN A 8 7.25 32.12 -5.28
C ASN A 8 7.10 33.27 -4.26
N GLU A 9 6.45 34.40 -4.63
CA GLU A 9 6.11 35.45 -3.68
C GLU A 9 5.18 34.93 -2.56
N LYS A 10 4.18 34.12 -2.89
CA LYS A 10 3.31 33.48 -1.89
C LYS A 10 4.11 32.58 -0.95
N LEU A 11 5.06 31.82 -1.50
CA LEU A 11 5.95 30.96 -0.71
C LEU A 11 6.82 31.80 0.23
N LEU A 12 7.39 32.91 -0.24
CA LEU A 12 8.21 33.80 0.57
C LEU A 12 7.42 34.44 1.72
N ARG A 13 6.20 34.94 1.45
CA ARG A 13 5.29 35.44 2.50
C ARG A 13 4.93 34.38 3.52
N PHE A 14 4.69 33.15 3.08
CA PHE A 14 4.45 32.04 3.97
C PHE A 14 5.67 31.72 4.84
N ALA A 15 6.87 31.63 4.24
CA ALA A 15 8.11 31.36 4.93
C ALA A 15 8.44 32.42 5.99
N GLN A 16 8.19 33.69 5.68
CA GLN A 16 8.36 34.84 6.60
C GLN A 16 7.37 34.77 7.78
N ARG A 17 6.11 34.42 7.51
CA ARG A 17 5.07 34.27 8.55
C ARG A 17 5.37 33.17 9.57
N PHE A 18 6.07 32.13 9.15
CA PHE A 18 6.43 30.99 10.00
C PHE A 18 7.89 31.01 10.46
N GLU A 19 8.60 32.18 10.27
CA GLU A 19 9.98 32.42 10.70
C GLU A 19 10.98 31.34 10.21
N SER A 20 10.71 30.73 9.05
CA SER A 20 11.54 29.67 8.50
C SER A 20 12.66 30.26 7.61
N GLN A 21 13.84 30.49 8.19
CA GLN A 21 14.99 31.00 7.48
C GLN A 21 15.38 30.19 6.24
N LYS A 22 15.32 28.85 6.35
CA LYS A 22 15.63 27.93 5.24
C LYS A 22 14.72 28.12 4.04
N TYR A 23 13.40 28.27 4.26
CA TYR A 23 12.45 28.52 3.16
C TYR A 23 12.56 29.88 2.57
N CYS A 24 12.93 30.89 3.37
CA CYS A 24 13.23 32.22 2.86
C CYS A 24 14.45 32.24 1.93
N GLU A 25 15.50 31.46 2.27
CA GLU A 25 16.70 31.33 1.43
C GLU A 25 16.40 30.60 0.11
N ILE A 26 15.61 29.51 0.16
CA ILE A 26 15.21 28.78 -1.04
C ILE A 26 14.35 29.68 -1.95
N ALA A 27 13.34 30.36 -1.39
CA ALA A 27 12.47 31.25 -2.15
C ALA A 27 13.25 32.40 -2.79
N ALA A 28 14.27 32.96 -2.09
CA ALA A 28 15.14 33.99 -2.64
C ALA A 28 15.98 33.46 -3.83
N LYS A 29 16.54 32.27 -3.73
CA LYS A 29 17.27 31.63 -4.84
C LYS A 29 16.35 31.32 -6.03
N PHE A 30 15.14 30.85 -5.78
CA PHE A 30 14.12 30.65 -6.80
C PHE A 30 13.82 31.96 -7.54
N HIS A 31 13.60 33.04 -6.79
CA HIS A 31 13.34 34.34 -7.36
C HIS A 31 14.50 34.85 -8.24
N ALA A 32 15.73 34.65 -7.78
CA ALA A 32 16.92 35.05 -8.53
C ALA A 32 17.03 34.33 -9.88
N ILE A 33 16.79 33.03 -9.91
CA ILE A 33 16.83 32.23 -11.15
C ILE A 33 15.70 32.64 -12.09
N LEU A 34 14.45 32.71 -11.59
CA LEU A 34 13.29 33.08 -12.41
C LEU A 34 13.44 34.50 -13.00
N SER A 35 14.01 35.45 -12.22
CA SER A 35 14.24 36.82 -12.68
C SER A 35 15.39 36.93 -13.67
N SER A 36 16.28 35.93 -13.75
CA SER A 36 17.38 35.90 -14.73
C SER A 36 16.92 35.38 -16.12
N ILE A 37 15.70 34.86 -16.23
CA ILE A 37 15.14 34.35 -17.47
C ILE A 37 14.45 35.54 -18.19
N GLU A 38 14.90 35.87 -19.41
CA GLU A 38 14.30 36.93 -20.20
C GLU A 38 12.81 36.66 -20.51
N THR A 39 11.99 37.70 -20.46
CA THR A 39 10.55 37.59 -20.66
C THR A 39 10.26 37.03 -22.07
N GLY A 40 9.67 35.82 -22.11
CA GLY A 40 9.36 35.12 -23.36
C GLY A 40 10.44 34.15 -23.83
N ALA A 41 11.58 34.02 -23.13
CA ALA A 41 12.60 33.01 -23.43
C ALA A 41 12.35 31.72 -22.67
N LEU A 42 12.78 30.58 -23.24
CA LEU A 42 12.80 29.31 -22.52
C LEU A 42 14.00 29.26 -21.58
N PRO A 43 13.87 28.69 -20.36
CA PRO A 43 14.99 28.50 -19.45
C PRO A 43 16.12 27.68 -20.10
N SER A 44 17.37 28.03 -19.82
CA SER A 44 18.49 27.17 -20.21
C SER A 44 18.50 25.86 -19.43
N SER A 45 19.23 24.85 -19.92
CA SER A 45 19.36 23.56 -19.24
C SER A 45 19.92 23.72 -17.83
N GLU A 46 20.94 24.61 -17.64
CA GLU A 46 21.51 24.91 -16.32
C GLU A 46 20.49 25.57 -15.36
N GLN A 47 19.65 26.47 -15.89
CA GLN A 47 18.58 27.09 -15.10
C GLN A 47 17.49 26.10 -14.71
N LEU A 48 17.13 25.17 -15.61
CA LEU A 48 16.17 24.10 -15.30
C LEU A 48 16.71 23.14 -14.22
N ASP A 49 17.97 22.74 -14.34
CA ASP A 49 18.61 21.88 -13.35
C ASP A 49 18.68 22.57 -11.97
N ALA A 50 19.06 23.85 -11.93
CA ALA A 50 19.08 24.62 -10.69
C ALA A 50 17.68 24.82 -10.08
N LEU A 51 16.65 25.01 -10.89
CA LEU A 51 15.25 25.08 -10.42
C LEU A 51 14.78 23.72 -9.87
N ASN A 52 15.12 22.62 -10.53
CA ASN A 52 14.81 21.27 -10.07
C ASN A 52 15.49 20.95 -8.73
N ASP A 53 16.76 21.31 -8.57
CA ASP A 53 17.48 21.13 -7.31
C ASP A 53 16.83 21.92 -6.15
N LEU A 54 16.39 23.16 -6.40
CA LEU A 54 15.66 23.96 -5.41
C LEU A 54 14.29 23.35 -5.09
N MET A 55 13.58 22.80 -6.07
CA MET A 55 12.32 22.06 -5.85
C MET A 55 12.53 20.83 -4.97
N ILE A 56 13.61 20.09 -5.21
CA ILE A 56 14.00 18.94 -4.39
C ILE A 56 14.31 19.39 -2.95
N GLN A 57 15.06 20.49 -2.77
CA GLN A 57 15.35 21.05 -1.44
C GLN A 57 14.10 21.53 -0.72
N LEU A 58 13.14 22.16 -1.42
CA LEU A 58 11.83 22.51 -0.88
C LEU A 58 11.08 21.25 -0.43
N SER A 59 11.10 20.21 -1.25
CA SER A 59 10.44 18.95 -0.95
C SER A 59 11.00 18.26 0.29
N GLN A 60 12.31 18.22 0.42
CA GLN A 60 13.00 17.61 1.56
C GLN A 60 12.84 18.41 2.87
N GLY A 61 12.73 19.73 2.78
CA GLY A 61 12.55 20.60 3.94
C GLY A 61 11.17 20.53 4.59
N LEU A 62 10.13 20.21 3.81
CA LEU A 62 8.75 20.03 4.31
C LEU A 62 8.54 18.68 5.05
N LEU A 63 9.45 17.72 4.90
CA LEU A 63 9.37 16.39 5.51
C LEU A 63 9.94 16.32 6.94
N ARG A 64 10.57 17.40 7.47
CA ARG A 64 11.12 17.42 8.83
C ARG A 64 10.34 18.37 9.72
N ARG A 65 9.22 17.94 10.29
CA ARG A 65 8.80 18.40 11.61
C ARG A 65 9.57 17.59 12.64
N THR A 66 10.54 18.22 13.24
CA THR A 66 11.19 17.75 14.47
C THR A 66 10.16 17.78 15.58
N ASP A 67 9.60 16.64 15.95
CA ASP A 67 9.14 16.44 17.30
C ASP A 67 10.39 16.39 18.17
N SER A 68 10.51 17.39 19.06
CA SER A 68 11.56 17.49 20.06
C SER A 68 11.36 16.42 21.13
N SER A 69 11.88 15.25 20.91
CA SER A 69 12.28 14.30 21.94
C SER A 69 13.50 13.54 21.40
N GLN A 70 14.59 13.70 22.13
CA GLN A 70 15.89 13.10 21.89
C GLN A 70 15.75 11.60 21.55
N SER A 71 16.02 11.25 20.34
CA SER A 71 16.46 9.94 19.93
C SER A 71 17.52 10.11 18.85
N GLU A 72 18.69 9.56 19.10
CA GLU A 72 19.85 9.52 18.24
C GLU A 72 19.42 9.24 16.79
N GLU A 73 19.77 10.13 15.88
CA GLU A 73 19.61 9.94 14.43
C GLU A 73 20.49 8.75 14.01
N VAL A 74 19.92 7.55 14.06
CA VAL A 74 20.44 6.45 13.26
C VAL A 74 20.18 6.87 11.81
N ILE A 75 21.24 7.28 11.12
CA ILE A 75 21.25 7.43 9.66
C ILE A 75 21.02 6.02 9.10
N VAL A 76 19.75 5.65 8.95
CA VAL A 76 19.38 4.45 8.21
C VAL A 76 19.71 4.75 6.76
N VAL A 77 20.91 4.35 6.35
CA VAL A 77 21.29 4.32 4.93
C VAL A 77 20.30 3.38 4.25
N LYS A 78 19.25 3.95 3.67
CA LYS A 78 18.24 3.18 2.95
C LYS A 78 18.97 2.41 1.84
N LYS A 79 18.86 1.08 1.86
CA LYS A 79 19.43 0.23 0.82
C LYS A 79 18.86 0.65 -0.54
N PRO A 80 19.66 0.74 -1.60
CA PRO A 80 19.16 1.10 -2.93
C PRO A 80 18.29 -0.02 -3.49
N ILE A 81 17.47 0.34 -4.47
CA ILE A 81 16.74 -0.58 -5.32
C ILE A 81 17.54 -0.71 -6.61
N TYR A 82 17.90 -1.93 -6.98
CA TYR A 82 18.63 -2.18 -8.22
C TYR A 82 17.64 -2.35 -9.36
N MET A 83 17.89 -1.66 -10.47
CA MET A 83 17.03 -1.64 -11.64
C MET A 83 17.82 -2.01 -12.89
N ALA A 84 17.42 -3.08 -13.56
CA ALA A 84 18.01 -3.59 -14.78
C ALA A 84 16.91 -3.82 -15.83
N LEU A 85 16.63 -2.79 -16.62
CA LEU A 85 15.59 -2.76 -17.64
C LEU A 85 16.22 -2.50 -19.01
N ASN A 86 15.66 -3.11 -20.08
CA ASN A 86 16.13 -2.91 -21.44
C ASN A 86 15.77 -1.52 -21.98
N ASP A 87 14.64 -0.96 -21.54
CA ASP A 87 14.21 0.39 -21.90
C ASP A 87 14.77 1.40 -20.89
N ILE A 88 15.87 2.06 -21.28
CA ILE A 88 16.60 3.01 -20.41
C ILE A 88 15.78 4.25 -20.12
N ASP A 89 14.99 4.76 -21.07
CA ASP A 89 14.19 5.97 -20.88
C ASP A 89 13.09 5.74 -19.87
N ASN A 90 12.37 4.63 -19.97
CA ASN A 90 11.38 4.22 -18.98
C ASN A 90 12.01 3.91 -17.61
N ALA A 91 13.21 3.34 -17.59
CA ALA A 91 13.96 3.08 -16.35
C ALA A 91 14.35 4.40 -15.63
N LEU A 92 14.84 5.39 -16.36
CA LEU A 92 15.18 6.72 -15.85
C LEU A 92 13.94 7.43 -15.31
N GLN A 93 12.84 7.42 -16.06
CA GLN A 93 11.59 8.04 -15.63
C GLN A 93 11.04 7.39 -14.36
N LEU A 94 11.07 6.05 -14.28
CA LEU A 94 10.66 5.31 -13.10
C LEU A 94 11.59 5.62 -11.90
N ALA A 95 12.90 5.67 -12.11
CA ALA A 95 13.88 6.01 -11.07
C ALA A 95 13.64 7.40 -10.50
N GLN A 96 13.42 8.41 -11.35
CA GLN A 96 13.07 9.76 -10.93
C GLN A 96 11.79 9.78 -10.08
N GLN A 97 10.75 9.08 -10.51
CA GLN A 97 9.52 8.99 -9.75
C GLN A 97 9.71 8.30 -8.41
N MET A 98 10.50 7.22 -8.35
CA MET A 98 10.85 6.53 -7.10
C MET A 98 11.60 7.44 -6.12
N GLU A 99 12.43 8.34 -6.61
CA GLU A 99 13.17 9.30 -5.79
C GLU A 99 12.24 10.28 -5.07
N TYR A 100 11.12 10.67 -5.68
CA TYR A 100 10.08 11.46 -4.99
C TYR A 100 9.47 10.72 -3.79
N PHE A 101 9.48 9.38 -3.79
CA PHE A 101 9.05 8.56 -2.65
C PHE A 101 10.18 8.26 -1.65
N GLY A 102 11.32 8.88 -1.82
CA GLY A 102 12.50 8.62 -1.01
C GLY A 102 13.06 7.20 -1.19
N LEU A 103 12.77 6.58 -2.33
CA LEU A 103 13.31 5.30 -2.76
C LEU A 103 14.46 5.59 -3.73
N ARG A 104 15.68 5.23 -3.34
CA ARG A 104 16.86 5.42 -4.20
C ARG A 104 17.00 4.24 -5.16
N ALA A 105 16.91 4.49 -6.46
CA ALA A 105 17.17 3.52 -7.51
C ALA A 105 18.61 3.65 -8.05
N GLU A 106 19.26 2.52 -8.32
CA GLU A 106 20.53 2.43 -9.02
C GLU A 106 20.31 1.62 -10.30
N LEU A 107 20.58 2.24 -11.45
CA LEU A 107 20.33 1.66 -12.78
C LEU A 107 21.60 0.90 -13.26
N PHE A 108 21.37 -0.24 -13.87
CA PHE A 108 22.41 -1.08 -14.44
C PHE A 108 22.09 -1.34 -15.92
N ASN A 109 23.05 -1.05 -16.78
CA ASN A 109 22.90 -1.23 -18.23
C ASN A 109 23.46 -2.58 -18.67
N THR A 110 24.28 -3.24 -17.86
CA THR A 110 24.88 -4.54 -18.18
C THR A 110 24.70 -5.54 -17.04
N ALA A 111 24.62 -6.84 -17.41
CA ALA A 111 24.54 -7.93 -16.46
C ALA A 111 25.77 -7.97 -15.53
N ASP A 112 26.95 -7.69 -16.09
CA ASP A 112 28.21 -7.70 -15.32
C ASP A 112 28.26 -6.60 -14.27
N GLU A 113 27.75 -5.39 -14.58
CA GLU A 113 27.62 -4.31 -13.61
C GLU A 113 26.68 -4.68 -12.47
N LEU A 114 25.52 -5.27 -12.80
CA LEU A 114 24.57 -5.73 -11.80
C LEU A 114 25.16 -6.83 -10.92
N ASP A 115 25.83 -7.83 -11.50
CA ASP A 115 26.50 -8.90 -10.76
C ASP A 115 27.57 -8.36 -9.81
N GLN A 116 28.42 -7.42 -10.28
CA GLN A 116 29.41 -6.78 -9.43
C GLN A 116 28.79 -5.98 -8.28
N ALA A 117 27.70 -5.27 -8.54
CA ALA A 117 27.00 -4.52 -7.52
C ALA A 117 26.34 -5.44 -6.48
N MET A 118 25.71 -6.53 -6.92
CA MET A 118 25.08 -7.54 -6.06
C MET A 118 26.10 -8.22 -5.13
N ASN A 119 27.30 -8.49 -5.64
CA ASN A 119 28.40 -9.06 -4.83
C ASN A 119 28.96 -8.08 -3.80
N LYS A 120 28.90 -6.77 -4.06
CA LYS A 120 29.40 -5.73 -3.14
C LYS A 120 28.39 -5.36 -2.06
N ARG A 121 27.12 -5.25 -2.42
CA ARG A 121 26.07 -4.73 -1.53
C ARG A 121 24.71 -5.32 -1.89
N HIS A 122 24.01 -5.86 -0.90
CA HIS A 122 22.63 -6.33 -1.08
C HIS A 122 21.66 -5.15 -1.20
N PRO A 123 20.88 -5.05 -2.29
CA PRO A 123 19.86 -4.03 -2.43
C PRO A 123 18.66 -4.28 -1.50
N LEU A 124 17.74 -3.32 -1.45
CA LEU A 124 16.45 -3.47 -0.81
C LEU A 124 15.54 -4.40 -1.62
N ALA A 125 15.53 -4.20 -2.93
CA ALA A 125 14.79 -4.98 -3.92
C ALA A 125 15.49 -4.89 -5.28
N ILE A 126 15.13 -5.78 -6.20
CA ILE A 126 15.58 -5.76 -7.59
C ILE A 126 14.37 -5.63 -8.49
N ILE A 127 14.45 -4.73 -9.47
CA ILE A 127 13.49 -4.65 -10.60
C ILE A 127 14.28 -5.05 -11.84
N ILE A 128 13.90 -6.14 -12.47
CA ILE A 128 14.66 -6.69 -13.59
C ILE A 128 13.76 -7.15 -14.73
N ASP A 129 14.18 -6.81 -15.97
CA ASP A 129 13.56 -7.37 -17.16
C ASP A 129 13.90 -8.88 -17.27
N ILE A 130 12.89 -9.71 -17.55
CA ILE A 130 13.08 -11.15 -17.75
C ILE A 130 14.12 -11.41 -18.82
N ASP A 131 14.03 -10.66 -19.93
CA ASP A 131 14.91 -10.77 -21.09
C ASP A 131 16.01 -9.68 -21.08
N PHE A 132 16.53 -9.33 -19.91
CA PHE A 132 17.56 -8.31 -19.77
C PHE A 132 18.78 -8.62 -20.61
N GLN A 133 19.07 -7.79 -21.63
CA GLN A 133 20.09 -7.93 -22.65
C GLN A 133 19.99 -9.18 -23.54
N ALA A 134 19.38 -10.25 -23.09
CA ALA A 134 19.17 -11.48 -23.84
C ALA A 134 18.00 -12.27 -23.27
N LYS A 135 17.46 -13.18 -24.07
CA LYS A 135 16.34 -14.03 -23.68
C LYS A 135 16.61 -14.77 -22.38
N ASP A 136 15.68 -14.67 -21.41
CA ASP A 136 15.72 -15.30 -20.09
C ASP A 136 16.94 -14.94 -19.21
N LYS A 137 17.80 -14.02 -19.66
CA LYS A 137 19.04 -13.64 -18.96
C LYS A 137 18.78 -13.02 -17.59
N GLY A 138 17.72 -12.22 -17.43
CA GLY A 138 17.31 -11.67 -16.14
C GLY A 138 16.94 -12.74 -15.11
N LEU A 139 16.29 -13.83 -15.56
CA LEU A 139 16.02 -14.99 -14.71
C LEU A 139 17.31 -15.70 -14.25
N ASP A 140 18.28 -15.82 -15.15
CA ASP A 140 19.55 -16.49 -14.85
C ASP A 140 20.40 -15.70 -13.83
N ILE A 141 20.43 -14.37 -13.95
CA ILE A 141 21.10 -13.49 -12.97
C ILE A 141 20.48 -13.67 -11.59
N VAL A 142 19.16 -13.59 -11.48
CA VAL A 142 18.48 -13.78 -10.20
C VAL A 142 18.69 -15.20 -9.65
N ARG A 143 18.65 -16.22 -10.51
CA ARG A 143 18.94 -17.62 -10.13
C ARG A 143 20.32 -17.78 -9.51
N HIS A 144 21.33 -17.15 -10.09
CA HIS A 144 22.70 -17.19 -9.60
C HIS A 144 22.81 -16.62 -8.18
N HIS A 145 22.21 -15.45 -7.94
CA HIS A 145 22.32 -14.76 -6.65
C HIS A 145 21.40 -15.31 -5.55
N GLN A 146 20.31 -15.98 -5.90
CA GLN A 146 19.38 -16.56 -4.92
C GLN A 146 19.63 -18.04 -4.59
N GLY A 147 20.69 -18.64 -5.16
CA GLY A 147 21.08 -20.03 -4.85
C GLY A 147 20.20 -21.10 -5.48
N GLY A 148 19.52 -20.78 -6.61
CA GLY A 148 18.74 -21.72 -7.40
C GLY A 148 17.22 -21.62 -7.20
N GLU A 149 16.50 -22.52 -7.87
CA GLU A 149 15.03 -22.60 -7.78
C GLU A 149 14.59 -23.20 -6.43
N LYS A 150 13.56 -22.63 -5.82
CA LYS A 150 13.01 -23.10 -4.54
C LYS A 150 11.75 -23.90 -4.76
N GLU A 151 11.62 -24.99 -4.03
CA GLU A 151 10.32 -25.64 -3.87
C GLU A 151 9.41 -24.72 -3.06
N ILE A 152 8.27 -24.35 -3.66
CA ILE A 152 7.28 -23.41 -3.06
C ILE A 152 6.73 -23.93 -1.73
N LEU A 153 6.79 -25.24 -1.51
CA LEU A 153 6.27 -25.93 -0.30
C LEU A 153 7.33 -26.16 0.79
N SER A 154 8.60 -25.81 0.56
CA SER A 154 9.63 -25.99 1.59
C SER A 154 9.67 -24.80 2.55
N ASP A 155 9.42 -25.09 3.84
CA ASP A 155 9.42 -24.11 4.96
C ASP A 155 10.82 -23.58 5.33
N ASN A 156 11.83 -23.73 4.47
CA ASN A 156 13.20 -23.32 4.74
C ASN A 156 13.36 -21.78 4.63
N LYS A 157 13.04 -21.08 5.72
CA LYS A 157 13.10 -19.61 5.86
C LYS A 157 14.52 -19.04 6.09
N ASN A 158 15.58 -19.79 5.91
CA ASN A 158 16.92 -19.41 6.40
C ASN A 158 17.84 -18.67 5.43
N HIS A 159 17.38 -18.24 4.25
CA HIS A 159 18.15 -17.30 3.42
C HIS A 159 17.36 -16.00 3.24
N ALA A 160 18.01 -14.88 3.57
CA ALA A 160 17.47 -13.54 3.34
C ALA A 160 17.32 -13.33 1.82
N ASN A 161 16.16 -13.71 1.28
CA ASN A 161 15.85 -13.50 -0.13
C ASN A 161 15.74 -12.01 -0.41
N ILE A 162 16.50 -11.54 -1.38
CA ILE A 162 16.30 -10.21 -1.94
C ILE A 162 14.98 -10.22 -2.70
N PRO A 163 14.02 -9.33 -2.36
CA PRO A 163 12.77 -9.22 -3.08
C PRO A 163 13.00 -8.84 -4.55
N VAL A 164 12.36 -9.55 -5.49
CA VAL A 164 12.51 -9.30 -6.93
C VAL A 164 11.17 -9.01 -7.58
N ILE A 165 11.11 -7.92 -8.32
CA ILE A 165 10.02 -7.59 -9.23
C ILE A 165 10.52 -7.86 -10.64
N PHE A 166 9.94 -8.85 -11.29
CA PHE A 166 10.25 -9.14 -12.69
C PHE A 166 9.37 -8.28 -13.60
N TYR A 167 9.94 -7.82 -14.69
CA TYR A 167 9.25 -7.10 -15.76
C TYR A 167 9.39 -7.85 -17.08
N SER A 168 8.38 -7.78 -17.93
CA SER A 168 8.45 -8.26 -19.29
C SER A 168 7.69 -7.31 -20.22
N SER A 169 8.35 -6.78 -21.23
CA SER A 169 7.74 -5.93 -22.26
C SER A 169 6.81 -6.72 -23.21
N VAL A 170 6.92 -8.03 -23.21
CA VAL A 170 6.07 -8.96 -23.96
C VAL A 170 5.31 -9.82 -22.94
N HIS A 171 4.14 -10.36 -23.34
CA HIS A 171 3.42 -11.30 -22.46
C HIS A 171 4.31 -12.46 -22.03
N ALA A 172 4.63 -12.48 -20.74
CA ALA A 172 5.42 -13.55 -20.14
C ALA A 172 4.66 -14.87 -20.22
N THR A 173 5.32 -15.91 -20.71
CA THR A 173 4.77 -17.26 -20.77
C THR A 173 4.50 -17.80 -19.37
N LEU A 174 3.56 -18.76 -19.23
CA LEU A 174 3.30 -19.42 -17.96
C LEU A 174 4.57 -20.02 -17.34
N ARG A 175 5.47 -20.58 -18.19
CA ARG A 175 6.76 -21.11 -17.76
C ARG A 175 7.64 -20.03 -17.12
N GLN A 176 7.73 -18.85 -17.73
CA GLN A 176 8.49 -17.72 -17.20
C GLN A 176 7.87 -17.22 -15.88
N LYS A 177 6.54 -17.06 -15.81
CA LYS A 177 5.84 -16.67 -14.57
C LYS A 177 6.09 -17.66 -13.43
N LEU A 178 6.11 -18.96 -13.71
CA LEU A 178 6.43 -20.00 -12.72
C LEU A 178 7.90 -19.92 -12.27
N LEU A 179 8.84 -19.65 -13.20
CA LEU A 179 10.24 -19.46 -12.86
C LEU A 179 10.44 -18.21 -11.99
N CYS A 180 9.81 -17.08 -12.32
CA CYS A 180 9.82 -15.88 -11.48
C CYS A 180 9.40 -16.20 -10.04
N LEU A 181 8.31 -16.95 -9.86
CA LEU A 181 7.82 -17.37 -8.54
C LEU A 181 8.83 -18.25 -7.79
N ARG A 182 9.41 -19.26 -8.46
CA ARG A 182 10.41 -20.17 -7.89
C ARG A 182 11.70 -19.46 -7.50
N LEU A 183 12.04 -18.38 -8.21
CA LEU A 183 13.17 -17.51 -7.92
C LEU A 183 12.86 -16.45 -6.84
N GLY A 184 11.73 -16.56 -6.15
CA GLY A 184 11.37 -15.62 -5.08
C GLY A 184 10.87 -14.27 -5.57
N GLY A 185 10.40 -14.21 -6.84
CA GLY A 185 9.75 -13.02 -7.39
C GLY A 185 8.46 -12.69 -6.64
N ILE A 186 8.30 -11.41 -6.28
CA ILE A 186 7.08 -10.89 -5.67
C ILE A 186 5.99 -10.79 -6.71
N SER A 187 6.37 -10.32 -7.89
CA SER A 187 5.48 -10.14 -9.04
C SER A 187 6.22 -10.26 -10.35
N CYS A 188 5.45 -10.54 -11.40
CA CYS A 188 5.89 -10.47 -12.78
C CYS A 188 4.94 -9.49 -13.51
N LEU A 189 5.45 -8.29 -13.79
CA LEU A 189 4.69 -7.18 -14.35
C LEU A 189 4.84 -7.14 -15.86
N GLU A 190 3.77 -6.79 -16.57
CA GLU A 190 3.74 -6.56 -18.02
C GLU A 190 3.67 -5.05 -18.33
N SER A 191 3.62 -4.21 -17.31
CA SER A 191 3.64 -2.76 -17.40
C SER A 191 4.45 -2.15 -16.28
N LEU A 192 5.27 -1.16 -16.58
CA LEU A 192 6.04 -0.38 -15.62
C LEU A 192 5.20 0.76 -15.03
N ALA A 193 3.94 0.49 -14.66
CA ALA A 193 3.11 1.47 -13.98
C ALA A 193 3.76 1.87 -12.64
N PRO A 194 4.25 3.11 -12.47
CA PRO A 194 5.04 3.50 -11.31
C PRO A 194 4.33 3.27 -9.99
N GLN A 195 3.02 3.55 -9.96
CA GLN A 195 2.20 3.38 -8.75
C GLN A 195 2.14 1.93 -8.27
N ALA A 196 2.01 0.97 -9.20
CA ALA A 196 1.98 -0.45 -8.85
C ALA A 196 3.33 -0.91 -8.28
N ILE A 197 4.43 -0.47 -8.87
CA ILE A 197 5.80 -0.81 -8.42
C ILE A 197 6.08 -0.16 -7.08
N ILE A 198 5.78 1.14 -6.92
CA ILE A 198 6.02 1.88 -5.69
C ILE A 198 5.20 1.29 -4.54
N SER A 199 3.93 0.96 -4.77
CA SER A 199 3.07 0.30 -3.77
C SER A 199 3.66 -1.05 -3.30
N GLN A 200 4.18 -1.87 -4.22
CA GLN A 200 4.84 -3.12 -3.85
C GLN A 200 6.14 -2.88 -3.06
N LEU A 201 6.95 -1.90 -3.46
CA LEU A 201 8.19 -1.53 -2.78
C LEU A 201 7.92 -0.92 -1.41
N GLU A 202 6.89 -0.08 -1.28
CA GLU A 202 6.48 0.48 0.02
C GLU A 202 6.06 -0.61 1.00
N ASN A 203 5.39 -1.65 0.54
CA ASN A 203 5.07 -2.81 1.36
C ASN A 203 6.32 -3.57 1.83
N LEU A 204 7.43 -3.48 1.10
CA LEU A 204 8.73 -4.06 1.49
C LEU A 204 9.53 -3.14 2.43
N VAL A 205 9.50 -1.84 2.18
CA VAL A 205 10.19 -0.80 2.99
C VAL A 205 9.46 -0.55 4.28
N ASN A 206 8.15 -0.51 4.20
CA ASN A 206 7.28 -0.42 5.33
C ASN A 206 7.08 -1.83 5.90
N LEU A 207 8.03 -2.26 6.71
CA LEU A 207 7.76 -3.12 7.85
C LEU A 207 6.89 -2.33 8.86
N VAL A 208 5.83 -1.69 8.38
CA VAL A 208 4.73 -1.33 9.26
C VAL A 208 4.20 -2.67 9.72
N PRO A 209 4.23 -2.98 11.03
CA PRO A 209 3.59 -4.17 11.55
C PRO A 209 2.18 -4.13 10.97
N GLN A 210 1.81 -5.15 10.17
CA GLN A 210 0.44 -5.22 9.66
C GLN A 210 -0.45 -5.08 10.87
N GLN A 211 -1.37 -4.12 10.83
CA GLN A 211 -2.28 -3.92 11.97
C GLN A 211 -2.86 -5.28 12.33
N PRO A 212 -2.88 -5.65 13.62
CA PRO A 212 -3.41 -6.93 14.06
C PRO A 212 -4.82 -7.14 13.50
N PHE A 213 -5.12 -8.34 13.03
CA PHE A 213 -6.48 -8.66 12.58
C PHE A 213 -7.46 -8.52 13.74
N ARG A 214 -8.58 -7.87 13.47
CA ARG A 214 -9.70 -7.72 14.43
C ARG A 214 -10.69 -8.84 14.18
N ILE A 215 -10.82 -9.79 15.13
CA ILE A 215 -11.59 -11.00 14.95
C ILE A 215 -12.70 -11.05 16.00
N LEU A 216 -13.93 -11.18 15.54
CA LEU A 216 -15.08 -11.44 16.41
C LEU A 216 -15.26 -12.96 16.56
N ILE A 217 -15.40 -13.43 17.77
CA ILE A 217 -15.66 -14.82 18.10
C ILE A 217 -17.07 -14.91 18.66
N VAL A 218 -17.94 -15.67 17.99
CA VAL A 218 -19.33 -15.91 18.37
C VAL A 218 -19.48 -17.40 18.72
N ASP A 219 -19.61 -17.72 19.98
CA ASP A 219 -19.71 -19.09 20.48
C ASP A 219 -20.38 -19.05 21.86
N ASP A 220 -21.52 -19.74 22.03
CA ASP A 220 -22.30 -19.76 23.27
C ASP A 220 -21.55 -20.44 24.42
N SER A 221 -20.60 -21.30 24.10
CA SER A 221 -19.71 -21.92 25.08
C SER A 221 -18.58 -21.00 25.50
N LYS A 222 -18.70 -20.41 26.69
CA LYS A 222 -17.68 -19.51 27.27
C LYS A 222 -16.29 -20.13 27.28
N SER A 223 -16.18 -21.46 27.45
CA SER A 223 -14.91 -22.17 27.48
C SER A 223 -14.28 -22.27 26.10
N GLN A 224 -15.07 -22.54 25.06
CA GLN A 224 -14.60 -22.62 23.67
C GLN A 224 -14.25 -21.22 23.13
N ALA A 225 -15.09 -20.22 23.37
CA ALA A 225 -14.79 -18.84 23.05
C ALA A 225 -13.48 -18.36 23.67
N LEU A 226 -13.25 -18.69 24.95
CA LEU A 226 -12.00 -18.33 25.65
C LEU A 226 -10.77 -19.08 25.09
N TYR A 227 -10.91 -20.33 24.71
CA TYR A 227 -9.83 -21.10 24.11
C TYR A 227 -9.41 -20.49 22.76
N THR A 228 -10.38 -20.20 21.89
CA THR A 228 -10.16 -19.57 20.59
C THR A 228 -9.54 -18.16 20.73
N GLU A 229 -10.08 -17.36 21.66
CA GLU A 229 -9.55 -16.03 22.00
C GLU A 229 -8.07 -16.09 22.41
N LYS A 230 -7.71 -16.99 23.32
CA LYS A 230 -6.32 -17.15 23.78
C LYS A 230 -5.37 -17.54 22.66
N ALA A 231 -5.78 -18.46 21.77
CA ALA A 231 -4.98 -18.90 20.65
C ALA A 231 -4.69 -17.74 19.66
N LEU A 232 -5.72 -16.93 19.36
CA LEU A 232 -5.60 -15.79 18.44
C LEU A 232 -4.81 -14.62 19.05
N ASN A 233 -5.05 -14.30 20.32
CA ASN A 233 -4.33 -13.23 21.02
C ASN A 233 -2.84 -13.56 21.17
N ALA A 234 -2.50 -14.83 21.46
CA ALA A 234 -1.10 -15.29 21.49
C ALA A 234 -0.38 -15.14 20.15
N ALA A 235 -1.13 -15.10 19.04
CA ALA A 235 -0.61 -14.88 17.70
C ALA A 235 -0.60 -13.39 17.29
N GLY A 236 -0.91 -12.46 18.22
CA GLY A 236 -0.89 -11.02 18.03
C GLY A 236 -2.14 -10.44 17.38
N MET A 237 -3.27 -11.16 17.37
CA MET A 237 -4.55 -10.68 16.85
C MET A 237 -5.36 -9.98 17.94
N ILE A 238 -6.25 -9.07 17.56
CA ILE A 238 -7.18 -8.40 18.49
C ILE A 238 -8.50 -9.11 18.41
N THR A 239 -9.01 -9.61 19.53
CA THR A 239 -10.25 -10.39 19.57
C THR A 239 -11.31 -9.76 20.44
N LYS A 240 -12.55 -9.97 20.05
CA LYS A 240 -13.74 -9.72 20.87
C LYS A 240 -14.57 -11.00 20.84
N LYS A 241 -15.12 -11.41 22.00
CA LYS A 241 -16.02 -12.58 22.05
C LYS A 241 -17.43 -12.16 22.42
N VAL A 242 -18.40 -12.86 21.85
CA VAL A 242 -19.83 -12.75 22.11
C VAL A 242 -20.35 -14.14 22.41
N THR A 243 -20.99 -14.33 23.55
CA THR A 243 -21.59 -15.58 23.98
C THR A 243 -23.11 -15.60 23.91
N GLU A 244 -23.71 -14.43 23.69
CA GLU A 244 -25.15 -14.25 23.47
C GLU A 244 -25.37 -13.86 22.00
N PRO A 245 -25.90 -14.75 21.15
CA PRO A 245 -26.01 -14.47 19.70
C PRO A 245 -26.74 -13.19 19.33
N LEU A 246 -27.69 -12.76 20.14
CA LEU A 246 -28.46 -11.54 19.88
C LEU A 246 -27.68 -10.24 20.04
N ASP A 247 -26.52 -10.28 20.74
CA ASP A 247 -25.64 -9.10 20.93
C ASP A 247 -24.63 -8.92 19.78
N VAL A 248 -24.67 -9.79 18.76
CA VAL A 248 -23.66 -9.81 17.69
C VAL A 248 -23.68 -8.56 16.86
N LEU A 249 -24.83 -8.03 16.44
CA LEU A 249 -24.91 -6.84 15.58
C LEU A 249 -24.33 -5.60 16.27
N ASP A 250 -24.70 -5.35 17.52
CA ASP A 250 -24.16 -4.23 18.32
C ASP A 250 -22.64 -4.36 18.50
N THR A 251 -22.17 -5.60 18.66
CA THR A 251 -20.73 -5.87 18.78
C THR A 251 -20.01 -5.69 17.44
N VAL A 252 -20.58 -6.10 16.33
CA VAL A 252 -20.03 -5.88 14.99
C VAL A 252 -19.91 -4.38 14.71
N GLU A 253 -20.94 -3.58 15.04
CA GLU A 253 -20.91 -2.14 14.86
C GLU A 253 -19.85 -1.45 15.73
N SER A 254 -19.77 -1.80 17.01
CA SER A 254 -18.85 -1.15 17.95
C SER A 254 -17.40 -1.64 17.80
N PHE A 255 -17.17 -2.90 17.46
CA PHE A 255 -15.87 -3.52 17.35
C PHE A 255 -15.28 -3.44 15.93
N GLN A 256 -16.10 -3.34 14.87
CA GLN A 256 -15.67 -3.32 13.46
C GLN A 256 -14.71 -4.47 13.14
N PRO A 257 -15.14 -5.74 13.22
CA PRO A 257 -14.28 -6.88 12.96
C PRO A 257 -13.92 -6.99 11.47
N GLU A 258 -12.74 -7.51 11.17
CA GLU A 258 -12.31 -7.85 9.81
C GLU A 258 -12.65 -9.31 9.46
N MET A 259 -13.03 -10.11 10.45
CA MET A 259 -13.44 -11.51 10.30
C MET A 259 -14.30 -11.94 11.48
N ILE A 260 -15.21 -12.87 11.22
CA ILE A 260 -16.08 -13.48 12.25
C ILE A 260 -15.81 -14.99 12.28
N LEU A 261 -15.49 -15.52 13.45
CA LEU A 261 -15.51 -16.93 13.75
C LEU A 261 -16.82 -17.22 14.46
N MET A 262 -17.64 -18.10 13.90
CA MET A 262 -19.01 -18.29 14.33
C MET A 262 -19.33 -19.76 14.59
N ASP A 263 -19.79 -20.06 15.79
CA ASP A 263 -20.32 -21.42 16.07
C ASP A 263 -21.57 -21.67 15.23
N MET A 264 -21.67 -22.87 14.73
CA MET A 264 -22.85 -23.30 13.95
C MET A 264 -24.08 -23.52 14.81
N TYR A 265 -23.92 -24.01 16.03
CA TYR A 265 -25.03 -24.43 16.89
C TYR A 265 -25.03 -23.61 18.17
N MET A 266 -25.93 -22.66 18.24
CA MET A 266 -26.10 -21.79 19.40
C MET A 266 -27.58 -21.79 19.83
N PRO A 267 -27.89 -21.51 21.11
CA PRO A 267 -29.26 -21.24 21.53
C PRO A 267 -29.87 -20.08 20.78
N GLU A 268 -31.17 -20.11 20.56
CA GLU A 268 -31.99 -19.06 19.93
C GLU A 268 -31.84 -18.93 18.40
N CYS A 269 -30.62 -19.03 17.85
CA CYS A 269 -30.38 -19.03 16.41
C CYS A 269 -29.15 -19.85 16.06
N ASN A 270 -29.13 -20.46 14.88
CA ASN A 270 -27.93 -21.10 14.38
C ASN A 270 -27.01 -20.09 13.68
N GLY A 271 -25.71 -20.45 13.53
CA GLY A 271 -24.72 -19.57 12.93
C GLY A 271 -25.04 -19.17 11.50
N VAL A 272 -25.73 -20.02 10.73
CA VAL A 272 -26.14 -19.72 9.35
C VAL A 272 -27.21 -18.67 9.29
N GLU A 273 -28.21 -18.74 10.19
CA GLU A 273 -29.27 -17.71 10.30
C GLU A 273 -28.66 -16.37 10.69
N LEU A 274 -27.76 -16.37 11.66
CA LEU A 274 -27.08 -15.15 12.11
C LEU A 274 -26.19 -14.55 11.01
N ALA A 275 -25.48 -15.37 10.23
CA ALA A 275 -24.71 -14.91 9.08
C ALA A 275 -25.60 -14.24 8.02
N LYS A 276 -26.80 -14.79 7.75
CA LYS A 276 -27.77 -14.17 6.84
C LYS A 276 -28.22 -12.80 7.33
N VAL A 277 -28.44 -12.63 8.63
CA VAL A 277 -28.81 -11.34 9.22
C VAL A 277 -27.67 -10.34 9.07
N ILE A 278 -26.42 -10.75 9.38
CA ILE A 278 -25.23 -9.89 9.21
C ILE A 278 -25.07 -9.45 7.74
N ARG A 279 -25.33 -10.36 6.78
CA ARG A 279 -25.23 -10.07 5.34
C ARG A 279 -26.31 -9.13 4.80
N GLN A 280 -27.38 -8.87 5.52
CA GLN A 280 -28.39 -7.87 5.15
C GLN A 280 -27.89 -6.44 5.32
N GLU A 281 -26.87 -6.24 6.12
CA GLU A 281 -26.26 -4.93 6.32
C GLU A 281 -25.15 -4.71 5.28
N ASP A 282 -25.31 -3.70 4.41
CA ASP A 282 -24.38 -3.38 3.31
C ASP A 282 -22.91 -3.24 3.76
N ASN A 283 -22.71 -2.73 4.97
CA ASN A 283 -21.38 -2.54 5.56
C ASN A 283 -20.64 -3.85 5.88
N TYR A 284 -21.38 -4.95 6.06
CA TYR A 284 -20.84 -6.21 6.56
C TYR A 284 -20.88 -7.35 5.53
N ILE A 285 -21.37 -7.07 4.33
CA ILE A 285 -21.47 -8.03 3.21
C ILE A 285 -20.14 -8.75 2.93
N ASN A 286 -19.04 -8.03 3.03
CA ASN A 286 -17.70 -8.54 2.65
C ASN A 286 -16.87 -9.06 3.84
N ILE A 287 -17.41 -9.08 5.07
CA ILE A 287 -16.69 -9.62 6.23
C ILE A 287 -16.64 -11.14 6.12
N PRO A 288 -15.45 -11.77 6.05
CA PRO A 288 -15.36 -13.23 6.01
C PRO A 288 -15.93 -13.86 7.28
N ILE A 289 -16.80 -14.86 7.10
CA ILE A 289 -17.36 -15.65 8.18
C ILE A 289 -16.84 -17.08 8.06
N ILE A 290 -16.15 -17.56 9.10
CA ILE A 290 -15.66 -18.92 9.22
C ILE A 290 -16.48 -19.63 10.27
N TYR A 291 -17.11 -20.72 9.89
CA TYR A 291 -17.90 -21.52 10.82
C TYR A 291 -17.02 -22.46 11.65
N LEU A 292 -17.34 -22.56 12.94
CA LEU A 292 -16.77 -23.51 13.87
C LEU A 292 -17.82 -24.59 14.14
N SER A 293 -17.55 -25.83 13.75
CA SER A 293 -18.56 -26.90 13.82
C SER A 293 -18.01 -28.19 14.38
N GLY A 294 -18.78 -28.85 15.24
CA GLY A 294 -18.55 -30.25 15.61
C GLY A 294 -19.11 -31.24 14.59
N GLU A 295 -19.75 -30.78 13.54
CA GLU A 295 -20.42 -31.57 12.54
C GLU A 295 -19.45 -32.09 11.47
N GLU A 296 -19.42 -33.38 11.23
CA GLU A 296 -18.67 -34.02 10.15
C GLU A 296 -19.54 -34.22 8.88
N ASP A 297 -20.83 -33.89 8.92
CA ASP A 297 -21.73 -33.99 7.80
C ASP A 297 -21.42 -32.98 6.70
N LYS A 298 -20.85 -33.46 5.62
CA LYS A 298 -20.44 -32.65 4.46
C LYS A 298 -21.61 -31.95 3.77
N GLU A 299 -22.81 -32.54 3.76
CA GLU A 299 -23.97 -31.91 3.11
C GLU A 299 -24.43 -30.68 3.87
N ARG A 300 -24.42 -30.70 5.19
CA ARG A 300 -24.74 -29.56 6.03
C ARG A 300 -23.66 -28.46 5.94
N GLN A 301 -22.39 -28.86 5.90
CA GLN A 301 -21.29 -27.94 5.67
C GLN A 301 -21.42 -27.21 4.32
N LEU A 302 -21.72 -27.94 3.25
CA LEU A 302 -21.94 -27.38 1.92
C LEU A 302 -23.15 -26.43 1.88
N ALA A 303 -24.25 -26.80 2.55
CA ALA A 303 -25.43 -25.95 2.65
C ALA A 303 -25.12 -24.62 3.37
N ALA A 304 -24.35 -24.66 4.45
CA ALA A 304 -23.95 -23.47 5.19
C ALA A 304 -22.97 -22.58 4.40
N MET A 305 -22.09 -23.16 3.60
CA MET A 305 -21.22 -22.41 2.67
C MET A 305 -22.03 -21.67 1.59
N ALA A 306 -23.06 -22.31 1.04
CA ALA A 306 -23.95 -21.69 0.05
C ALA A 306 -24.69 -20.47 0.60
N GLU A 307 -24.84 -20.36 1.90
CA GLU A 307 -25.58 -19.30 2.60
C GLU A 307 -24.66 -18.19 3.17
N GLY A 308 -23.40 -18.11 2.72
CA GLY A 308 -22.53 -16.97 3.01
C GLY A 308 -21.34 -17.26 3.92
N GLY A 309 -21.06 -18.52 4.25
CA GLY A 309 -19.81 -18.92 4.91
C GLY A 309 -18.67 -19.02 3.90
N GLU A 310 -17.44 -18.66 4.33
CA GLU A 310 -16.27 -18.77 3.47
C GLU A 310 -15.42 -19.99 3.75
N ASP A 311 -15.54 -20.56 4.95
CA ASP A 311 -14.76 -21.73 5.37
C ASP A 311 -15.35 -22.40 6.61
N PHE A 312 -14.83 -23.61 6.92
CA PHE A 312 -15.18 -24.39 8.10
C PHE A 312 -13.95 -24.81 8.88
N LEU A 313 -14.05 -24.76 10.20
CA LEU A 313 -13.09 -25.38 11.11
C LEU A 313 -13.82 -26.40 11.99
N ILE A 314 -13.35 -27.64 11.96
CA ILE A 314 -13.95 -28.73 12.74
C ILE A 314 -13.42 -28.68 14.18
N LYS A 315 -14.34 -28.74 15.15
CA LYS A 315 -14.01 -28.86 16.58
C LYS A 315 -13.66 -30.33 16.93
N PRO A 316 -12.60 -30.61 17.73
CA PRO A 316 -11.71 -29.66 18.39
C PRO A 316 -10.73 -28.99 17.43
N ILE A 317 -10.58 -27.65 17.53
CA ILE A 317 -9.82 -26.87 16.57
C ILE A 317 -8.32 -26.97 16.88
N ASP A 318 -7.52 -27.41 15.89
CA ASP A 318 -6.05 -27.32 15.97
C ASP A 318 -5.65 -25.84 15.85
N PRO A 319 -4.93 -25.27 16.85
CA PRO A 319 -4.50 -23.87 16.83
C PRO A 319 -3.71 -23.48 15.57
N ARG A 320 -2.90 -24.39 15.03
CA ARG A 320 -2.11 -24.13 13.81
C ARG A 320 -3.02 -23.99 12.59
N HIS A 321 -4.03 -24.84 12.49
CA HIS A 321 -5.02 -24.76 11.42
C HIS A 321 -5.85 -23.49 11.54
N LEU A 322 -6.34 -23.15 12.74
CA LEU A 322 -7.05 -21.89 13.03
C LEU A 322 -6.23 -20.68 12.57
N LEU A 323 -4.97 -20.58 13.00
CA LEU A 323 -4.10 -19.44 12.68
C LEU A 323 -3.79 -19.35 11.20
N SER A 324 -3.55 -20.48 10.53
CA SER A 324 -3.30 -20.51 9.08
C SER A 324 -4.52 -20.02 8.30
N THR A 325 -5.71 -20.53 8.64
CA THR A 325 -6.97 -20.16 7.98
C THR A 325 -7.28 -18.67 8.18
N VAL A 326 -7.21 -18.20 9.42
CA VAL A 326 -7.47 -16.79 9.77
C VAL A 326 -6.52 -15.86 9.04
N ARG A 327 -5.21 -16.16 9.03
CA ARG A 327 -4.21 -15.33 8.32
C ARG A 327 -4.46 -15.30 6.81
N THR A 328 -4.72 -16.46 6.21
CA THR A 328 -4.91 -16.58 4.76
C THR A 328 -6.19 -15.86 4.31
N ARG A 329 -7.30 -16.11 5.00
CA ARG A 329 -8.60 -15.50 4.67
C ARG A 329 -8.60 -14.00 5.01
N GLY A 330 -8.04 -13.61 6.17
CA GLY A 330 -7.93 -12.21 6.57
C GLY A 330 -7.07 -11.39 5.61
N LYS A 331 -5.93 -11.93 5.17
CA LYS A 331 -5.09 -11.27 4.16
C LYS A 331 -5.86 -11.06 2.85
N ARG A 332 -6.52 -12.11 2.35
CA ARG A 332 -7.32 -12.02 1.12
C ARG A 332 -8.47 -11.03 1.24
N ALA A 333 -9.18 -11.02 2.37
CA ALA A 333 -10.26 -10.07 2.61
C ALA A 333 -9.76 -8.62 2.63
N ARG A 334 -8.61 -8.35 3.28
CA ARG A 334 -7.98 -7.02 3.25
C ARG A 334 -7.59 -6.59 1.83
N GLU A 335 -6.99 -7.49 1.07
CA GLU A 335 -6.60 -7.22 -0.33
C GLU A 335 -7.83 -6.89 -1.18
N LEU A 336 -8.91 -7.66 -1.07
CA LEU A 336 -10.16 -7.40 -1.79
C LEU A 336 -10.81 -6.07 -1.34
N SER A 337 -10.87 -5.81 -0.04
CA SER A 337 -11.40 -4.56 0.51
C SER A 337 -10.60 -3.35 0.03
N GLN A 338 -9.28 -3.46 -0.06
CA GLN A 338 -8.42 -2.40 -0.60
C GLN A 338 -8.70 -2.15 -2.09
N LEU A 339 -8.90 -3.19 -2.89
CA LEU A 339 -9.24 -3.05 -4.31
C LEU A 339 -10.60 -2.37 -4.51
N ILE A 340 -11.59 -2.73 -3.70
CA ILE A 340 -12.94 -2.12 -3.75
C ILE A 340 -12.91 -0.66 -3.27
N ALA A 341 -12.07 -0.36 -2.28
CA ALA A 341 -12.02 0.96 -1.65
C ALA A 341 -11.25 2.01 -2.48
N ARG A 342 -10.47 1.60 -3.48
CA ARG A 342 -9.56 2.48 -4.21
C ARG A 342 -10.13 2.92 -5.55
N ASP A 343 -9.79 4.16 -5.94
CA ASP A 343 -10.00 4.69 -7.28
C ASP A 343 -8.97 4.09 -8.25
N SER A 344 -9.43 3.58 -9.37
CA SER A 344 -8.59 2.84 -10.32
C SER A 344 -7.53 3.71 -11.03
N LEU A 345 -7.76 5.02 -11.13
CA LEU A 345 -6.82 5.95 -11.78
C LEU A 345 -5.72 6.41 -10.83
N THR A 346 -6.10 6.76 -9.60
CA THR A 346 -5.23 7.45 -8.64
C THR A 346 -4.70 6.56 -7.52
N GLY A 347 -5.34 5.41 -7.26
CA GLY A 347 -5.04 4.56 -6.11
C GLY A 347 -5.46 5.15 -4.75
N LEU A 348 -6.04 6.36 -4.72
CA LEU A 348 -6.62 6.98 -3.52
C LEU A 348 -7.94 6.29 -3.13
N TYR A 349 -8.52 6.64 -1.97
CA TYR A 349 -9.87 6.20 -1.69
C TYR A 349 -10.83 6.69 -2.78
N ASN A 350 -11.74 5.81 -3.23
CA ASN A 350 -12.79 6.23 -4.14
C ASN A 350 -13.86 7.07 -3.40
N HIS A 351 -14.77 7.66 -4.17
CA HIS A 351 -15.83 8.54 -3.66
C HIS A 351 -16.59 7.94 -2.47
N THR A 352 -17.05 6.70 -2.57
CA THR A 352 -17.86 6.07 -1.53
C THR A 352 -17.06 5.85 -0.24
N HIS A 353 -15.82 5.40 -0.35
CA HIS A 353 -14.99 5.08 0.81
C HIS A 353 -14.43 6.32 1.51
N ILE A 354 -14.14 7.41 0.78
CA ILE A 354 -13.70 8.64 1.42
C ILE A 354 -14.81 9.30 2.23
N LEU A 355 -16.07 9.24 1.74
CA LEU A 355 -17.22 9.76 2.48
C LEU A 355 -17.50 8.92 3.74
N LYS A 356 -17.40 7.59 3.64
CA LYS A 356 -17.51 6.72 4.80
C LYS A 356 -16.40 7.00 5.82
N ALA A 357 -15.15 7.13 5.38
CA ALA A 357 -14.04 7.48 6.26
C ALA A 357 -14.28 8.84 6.96
N LEU A 358 -14.81 9.82 6.26
CA LEU A 358 -15.17 11.11 6.84
C LEU A 358 -16.23 10.96 7.95
N ASP A 359 -17.31 10.23 7.71
CA ASP A 359 -18.37 9.98 8.69
C ASP A 359 -17.82 9.28 9.95
N ASP A 360 -17.00 8.27 9.76
CA ASP A 360 -16.35 7.54 10.85
C ASP A 360 -15.40 8.45 11.66
N GLN A 361 -14.61 9.31 11.00
CA GLN A 361 -13.73 10.26 11.67
C GLN A 361 -14.48 11.36 12.41
N ILE A 362 -15.64 11.80 11.91
CA ILE A 362 -16.52 12.73 12.61
C ILE A 362 -17.00 12.10 13.93
N LYS A 363 -17.45 10.85 13.91
CA LYS A 363 -17.89 10.12 15.11
C LYS A 363 -16.76 9.96 16.13
N VAL A 364 -15.55 9.63 15.66
CA VAL A 364 -14.35 9.51 16.51
C VAL A 364 -13.97 10.86 17.12
N ALA A 365 -13.96 11.93 16.33
CA ALA A 365 -13.64 13.27 16.79
C ALA A 365 -14.63 13.75 17.86
N GLN A 366 -15.93 13.51 17.65
CA GLN A 366 -16.99 13.84 18.63
C GLN A 366 -16.82 13.08 19.95
N ARG A 367 -16.49 11.79 19.90
CA ARG A 367 -16.28 10.96 21.11
C ARG A 367 -15.07 11.40 21.94
N ASN A 368 -14.00 11.83 21.25
CA ASN A 368 -12.72 12.15 21.87
C ASN A 368 -12.51 13.66 22.09
N ASP A 369 -13.48 14.48 21.76
CA ASP A 369 -13.39 15.96 21.75
C ASP A 369 -12.17 16.49 20.97
N ASN A 370 -11.88 15.84 19.82
CA ASN A 370 -10.79 16.20 18.95
C ASN A 370 -11.26 17.05 17.78
N GLN A 371 -10.34 17.86 17.24
CA GLN A 371 -10.60 18.63 16.02
C GLN A 371 -10.38 17.78 14.78
N LEU A 372 -11.29 17.88 13.81
CA LEU A 372 -11.20 17.29 12.47
C LEU A 372 -11.10 18.41 11.45
N CYS A 373 -10.19 18.29 10.51
CA CYS A 373 -10.06 19.19 9.36
C CYS A 373 -10.44 18.44 8.09
N PHE A 374 -11.33 19.04 7.31
CA PHE A 374 -11.73 18.56 5.98
C PHE A 374 -11.28 19.56 4.92
N VAL A 375 -10.64 19.08 3.85
CA VAL A 375 -10.14 19.90 2.75
C VAL A 375 -10.68 19.33 1.43
N MET A 376 -11.31 20.19 0.63
CA MET A 376 -11.68 19.89 -0.76
C MET A 376 -10.68 20.59 -1.69
N ILE A 377 -10.13 19.85 -2.65
CA ILE A 377 -9.14 20.36 -3.62
C ILE A 377 -9.72 20.17 -5.02
N ASP A 378 -9.68 21.20 -5.84
CA ASP A 378 -10.06 21.14 -7.25
C ASP A 378 -8.93 21.68 -8.13
N ILE A 379 -8.82 21.17 -9.37
CA ILE A 379 -7.80 21.59 -10.32
C ILE A 379 -8.37 22.71 -11.18
N ASP A 380 -7.85 23.92 -11.01
CA ASP A 380 -8.27 25.08 -11.79
C ASP A 380 -8.09 24.81 -13.30
N HIS A 381 -9.12 25.14 -14.07
CA HIS A 381 -9.12 25.02 -15.54
C HIS A 381 -8.83 23.60 -16.09
N PHE A 382 -9.09 22.54 -15.32
CA PHE A 382 -8.79 21.16 -15.73
C PHE A 382 -9.41 20.79 -17.08
N LYS A 383 -10.60 21.32 -17.39
CA LYS A 383 -11.24 21.12 -18.69
C LYS A 383 -10.36 21.63 -19.83
N LEU A 384 -9.69 22.78 -19.68
CA LEU A 384 -8.76 23.30 -20.70
C LEU A 384 -7.56 22.39 -20.95
N VAL A 385 -7.08 21.70 -19.90
CA VAL A 385 -6.01 20.70 -20.04
C VAL A 385 -6.48 19.57 -20.95
N ASN A 386 -7.68 19.02 -20.68
CA ASN A 386 -8.27 17.96 -21.50
C ASN A 386 -8.54 18.42 -22.95
N ASP A 387 -9.10 19.63 -23.11
CA ASP A 387 -9.46 20.15 -24.44
C ASP A 387 -8.22 20.44 -25.31
N ASN A 388 -7.12 20.89 -24.70
CA ASN A 388 -5.88 21.24 -25.41
C ASN A 388 -4.94 20.06 -25.62
N HIS A 389 -4.89 19.10 -24.69
CA HIS A 389 -3.87 18.04 -24.66
C HIS A 389 -4.44 16.62 -24.66
N GLY A 390 -5.78 16.49 -24.61
CA GLY A 390 -6.47 15.21 -24.57
C GLY A 390 -6.57 14.60 -23.17
N HIS A 391 -7.52 13.68 -23.02
CA HIS A 391 -7.79 12.98 -21.75
C HIS A 391 -6.57 12.24 -21.15
N PRO A 392 -5.68 11.60 -21.95
CA PRO A 392 -4.51 10.95 -21.37
C PRO A 392 -3.59 11.89 -20.57
N VAL A 393 -3.43 13.13 -21.04
CA VAL A 393 -2.63 14.15 -20.31
C VAL A 393 -3.38 14.62 -19.07
N GLY A 394 -4.71 14.78 -19.14
CA GLY A 394 -5.53 15.05 -17.96
C GLY A 394 -5.42 13.96 -16.89
N ASP A 395 -5.46 12.70 -17.30
CA ASP A 395 -5.27 11.56 -16.40
C ASP A 395 -3.90 11.60 -15.71
N GLU A 396 -2.84 11.96 -16.44
CA GLU A 396 -1.50 12.14 -15.85
C GLU A 396 -1.46 13.28 -14.84
N VAL A 397 -2.14 14.40 -15.08
CA VAL A 397 -2.24 15.51 -14.13
C VAL A 397 -2.93 15.05 -12.85
N ILE A 398 -4.05 14.32 -12.96
CA ILE A 398 -4.77 13.77 -11.79
C ILE A 398 -3.89 12.80 -11.01
N LYS A 399 -3.19 11.88 -11.69
CA LYS A 399 -2.27 10.92 -11.06
C LYS A 399 -1.15 11.64 -10.31
N ASN A 400 -0.53 12.64 -10.94
CA ASN A 400 0.55 13.39 -10.34
C ASN A 400 0.09 14.20 -9.11
N LEU A 401 -1.10 14.78 -9.15
CA LEU A 401 -1.70 15.46 -7.99
C LEU A 401 -1.95 14.46 -6.83
N ALA A 402 -2.56 13.31 -7.14
CA ALA A 402 -2.81 12.26 -6.17
C ALA A 402 -1.52 11.78 -5.51
N LEU A 403 -0.48 11.58 -6.30
CA LEU A 403 0.85 11.20 -5.88
C LEU A 403 1.46 12.27 -4.97
N PHE A 404 1.43 13.55 -5.39
CA PHE A 404 1.92 14.68 -4.63
C PHE A 404 1.24 14.77 -3.25
N LEU A 405 -0.09 14.67 -3.18
CA LEU A 405 -0.85 14.70 -1.93
C LEU A 405 -0.47 13.54 -1.01
N SER A 406 -0.38 12.32 -1.56
CA SER A 406 -0.01 11.12 -0.79
C SER A 406 1.37 11.22 -0.14
N GLN A 407 2.31 11.97 -0.75
CA GLN A 407 3.63 12.20 -0.21
C GLN A 407 3.69 13.26 0.89
N ARG A 408 2.76 14.23 0.84
CA ARG A 408 2.78 15.40 1.72
C ARG A 408 1.93 15.25 2.97
N LEU A 409 0.92 14.40 2.89
CA LEU A 409 0.03 14.13 3.99
C LEU A 409 0.55 12.95 4.84
N ARG A 410 0.11 12.87 6.08
CA ARG A 410 0.51 11.81 6.99
C ARG A 410 -0.16 10.50 6.56
N LYS A 411 0.44 9.36 6.89
CA LYS A 411 -0.20 8.04 6.66
C LYS A 411 -1.52 7.86 7.41
N THR A 412 -1.75 8.65 8.43
CA THR A 412 -3.00 8.71 9.22
C THR A 412 -4.07 9.58 8.58
N ASP A 413 -3.72 10.39 7.59
CA ASP A 413 -4.67 11.26 6.91
C ASP A 413 -5.36 10.49 5.78
N PHE A 414 -6.65 10.72 5.62
CA PHE A 414 -7.45 10.07 4.59
C PHE A 414 -7.47 10.94 3.34
N ILE A 415 -7.13 10.36 2.20
CA ILE A 415 -7.12 11.04 0.91
C ILE A 415 -7.98 10.24 -0.06
N GLY A 416 -8.92 10.91 -0.72
CA GLY A 416 -9.80 10.26 -1.69
C GLY A 416 -10.05 11.12 -2.92
N ARG A 417 -10.43 10.45 -4.01
CA ARG A 417 -10.93 11.10 -5.20
C ARG A 417 -12.45 11.20 -5.10
N TYR A 418 -12.95 12.42 -5.16
CA TYR A 418 -14.40 12.71 -5.06
C TYR A 418 -15.09 12.73 -6.43
N GLY A 419 -14.40 13.27 -7.47
CA GLY A 419 -14.91 13.42 -8.84
C GLY A 419 -13.89 13.11 -9.91
#